data_d61b161a853890ad58cc2fe090d31dae
#
_entry.id   d61b161a853890ad58cc2fe090d31dae
#
_cell.length_a   1.000
_cell.length_b   1.000
_cell.length_c   1.000
_cell.angle_alpha   90.00
_cell.angle_beta   90.00
_cell.angle_gamma   90.00
#
_symmetry.space_group_name_H-M   'P 1'
#
loop_
_entity.id
_entity.type
_entity.pdbx_description
1 polymer ?
#
loop_
_entity_poly.entity_id
_entity_poly.type
_entity_poly.pdbx_seq_one_letter_code
_entity_poly.pdbx_strand_id
1 'polypeptide(L)'
;MNLLFHFLFFVGSLFNNTNGYKPGDVATDFSLKSVDGKMVSMSDYKNAKGFVVVFTCNSCPFAVKYEDRLNAFAKNYTSKGYILIAINPNDASVKPEDSFEKMQVRAKEKQFTFPYVYDEKQTIYPQYGATKTPHIFLLDKNRVVKYIGAMDDNADDAEMVKERYLENAIEALEKGIEPTPATTKAIGCSIKAKKLG
;
A
#
# COMPACT_ATOMS: atom_id res chain seq x y z
N MET A 1 37.23 -35.93 24.56
CA MET A 1 37.37 -34.86 23.55
C MET A 1 35.93 -34.34 23.29
N ASN A 2 35.47 -33.39 24.13
CA ASN A 2 34.12 -32.88 24.13
C ASN A 2 34.01 -31.70 23.14
N LEU A 3 33.23 -31.90 22.09
CA LEU A 3 32.87 -30.84 21.14
C LEU A 3 31.65 -30.09 21.70
N LEU A 4 31.88 -28.88 22.23
CA LEU A 4 30.77 -27.96 22.58
C LEU A 4 30.25 -27.31 21.28
N PHE A 5 29.05 -27.69 20.87
CA PHE A 5 28.29 -26.95 19.83
C PHE A 5 27.73 -25.67 20.44
N HIS A 6 28.27 -24.52 20.05
CA HIS A 6 27.68 -23.22 20.37
C HIS A 6 26.54 -22.96 19.39
N PHE A 7 25.31 -23.04 19.89
CA PHE A 7 24.12 -22.55 19.19
C PHE A 7 24.10 -21.02 19.30
N LEU A 8 24.47 -20.32 18.23
CA LEU A 8 24.23 -18.88 18.11
C LEU A 8 22.72 -18.64 17.91
N PHE A 9 22.06 -18.21 18.98
CA PHE A 9 20.70 -17.63 18.88
C PHE A 9 20.82 -16.26 18.18
N PHE A 10 20.43 -16.21 16.91
CA PHE A 10 20.23 -14.94 16.20
C PHE A 10 18.91 -14.32 16.73
N VAL A 11 19.04 -13.45 17.74
CA VAL A 11 17.92 -12.62 18.20
C VAL A 11 17.72 -11.54 17.12
N GLY A 12 16.75 -11.79 16.23
CA GLY A 12 16.32 -10.78 15.28
C GLY A 12 15.73 -9.59 16.04
N SER A 13 16.46 -8.49 16.11
CA SER A 13 15.95 -7.21 16.60
C SER A 13 14.75 -6.79 15.76
N LEU A 14 13.56 -6.80 16.34
CA LEU A 14 12.39 -6.13 15.79
C LEU A 14 12.65 -4.62 15.88
N PHE A 15 13.25 -4.06 14.82
CA PHE A 15 13.32 -2.61 14.69
C PHE A 15 11.91 -2.08 14.45
N ASN A 16 11.29 -1.52 15.48
CA ASN A 16 10.14 -0.63 15.31
C ASN A 16 10.63 0.61 14.56
N ASN A 17 10.43 0.63 13.25
CA ASN A 17 10.79 1.79 12.43
C ASN A 17 9.76 2.90 12.68
N THR A 18 10.05 3.81 13.60
CA THR A 18 9.17 4.92 13.98
C THR A 18 9.07 6.01 12.92
N ASN A 19 9.91 5.93 11.86
CA ASN A 19 9.99 6.95 10.80
C ASN A 19 9.34 6.53 9.47
N GLY A 20 8.63 5.39 9.44
CA GLY A 20 8.11 4.82 8.20
C GLY A 20 9.19 4.15 7.34
N TYR A 21 8.74 3.41 6.32
CA TYR A 21 9.65 2.73 5.40
C TYR A 21 10.29 3.69 4.40
N LYS A 22 11.50 3.31 3.97
CA LYS A 22 12.25 3.94 2.87
C LYS A 22 12.51 2.89 1.79
N PRO A 23 12.82 3.29 0.56
CA PRO A 23 13.32 2.37 -0.45
C PRO A 23 14.51 1.56 0.07
N GLY A 24 14.43 0.23 -0.09
CA GLY A 24 15.39 -0.74 0.46
C GLY A 24 14.94 -1.42 1.76
N ASP A 25 14.02 -0.85 2.52
CA ASP A 25 13.50 -1.48 3.74
C ASP A 25 12.58 -2.67 3.39
N VAL A 26 12.56 -3.67 4.28
CA VAL A 26 11.61 -4.81 4.17
C VAL A 26 10.34 -4.47 4.93
N ALA A 27 9.23 -4.35 4.22
CA ALA A 27 7.93 -4.10 4.82
C ALA A 27 7.40 -5.34 5.56
N THR A 28 6.86 -5.12 6.76
CA THR A 28 6.16 -6.15 7.52
C THR A 28 4.86 -6.53 6.80
N ASP A 29 4.52 -7.82 6.82
CA ASP A 29 3.22 -8.27 6.35
C ASP A 29 2.12 -7.81 7.32
N PHE A 30 0.91 -7.80 6.84
CA PHE A 30 -0.28 -7.46 7.62
C PHE A 30 -1.36 -8.51 7.41
N SER A 31 -2.36 -8.52 8.28
CA SER A 31 -3.60 -9.27 8.10
C SER A 31 -4.76 -8.34 8.42
N LEU A 32 -5.44 -7.85 7.40
CA LEU A 32 -6.51 -6.85 7.52
C LEU A 32 -7.81 -7.37 6.92
N LYS A 33 -8.94 -6.94 7.50
CA LYS A 33 -10.26 -7.31 7.02
C LYS A 33 -10.61 -6.54 5.74
N SER A 34 -10.91 -7.27 4.68
CA SER A 34 -11.37 -6.75 3.40
C SER A 34 -12.90 -6.53 3.40
N VAL A 35 -13.36 -5.67 2.51
CA VAL A 35 -14.78 -5.33 2.33
C VAL A 35 -15.66 -6.54 1.96
N ASP A 36 -15.07 -7.62 1.43
CA ASP A 36 -15.75 -8.89 1.17
C ASP A 36 -15.82 -9.82 2.40
N GLY A 37 -15.32 -9.34 3.55
CA GLY A 37 -15.33 -10.05 4.83
C GLY A 37 -14.14 -10.98 5.06
N LYS A 38 -13.26 -11.19 4.08
CA LYS A 38 -12.06 -12.03 4.22
C LYS A 38 -10.92 -11.27 4.88
N MET A 39 -10.05 -12.01 5.55
CA MET A 39 -8.74 -11.47 5.93
C MET A 39 -7.80 -11.52 4.74
N VAL A 40 -7.03 -10.47 4.53
CA VAL A 40 -6.08 -10.34 3.42
C VAL A 40 -4.70 -10.01 3.95
N SER A 41 -3.72 -10.73 3.43
CA SER A 41 -2.30 -10.61 3.73
C SER A 41 -1.50 -10.67 2.43
N MET A 42 -0.33 -10.06 2.37
CA MET A 42 0.55 -10.20 1.22
C MET A 42 1.01 -11.66 1.04
N SER A 43 1.17 -12.40 2.14
CA SER A 43 1.56 -13.83 2.13
C SER A 43 0.52 -14.76 1.51
N ASP A 44 -0.72 -14.32 1.28
CA ASP A 44 -1.74 -15.09 0.57
C ASP A 44 -1.42 -15.22 -0.93
N TYR A 45 -0.59 -14.34 -1.48
CA TYR A 45 -0.24 -14.25 -2.90
C TYR A 45 1.15 -14.82 -3.19
N LYS A 46 1.30 -16.15 -3.04
CA LYS A 46 2.59 -16.87 -3.13
C LYS A 46 3.35 -16.67 -4.45
N ASN A 47 2.63 -16.39 -5.54
CA ASN A 47 3.19 -16.22 -6.88
C ASN A 47 3.34 -14.75 -7.29
N ALA A 48 3.14 -13.81 -6.35
CA ALA A 48 3.31 -12.39 -6.65
C ALA A 48 4.77 -12.08 -6.99
N LYS A 49 4.97 -11.27 -8.03
CA LYS A 49 6.26 -10.65 -8.35
C LYS A 49 6.50 -9.39 -7.54
N GLY A 50 5.42 -8.77 -7.07
CA GLY A 50 5.46 -7.57 -6.25
C GLY A 50 4.09 -7.16 -5.77
N PHE A 51 4.07 -6.17 -4.88
CA PHE A 51 2.86 -5.65 -4.27
C PHE A 51 2.78 -4.14 -4.45
N VAL A 52 1.58 -3.64 -4.72
CA VAL A 52 1.28 -2.22 -4.69
C VAL A 52 0.34 -1.97 -3.52
N VAL A 53 0.88 -1.47 -2.42
CA VAL A 53 0.10 -1.08 -1.25
C VAL A 53 -0.29 0.38 -1.41
N VAL A 54 -1.59 0.66 -1.39
CA VAL A 54 -2.13 2.01 -1.58
C VAL A 54 -2.94 2.41 -0.35
N PHE A 55 -2.45 3.38 0.41
CA PHE A 55 -3.28 4.00 1.43
C PHE A 55 -4.26 4.96 0.77
N THR A 56 -5.54 4.66 0.84
CA THR A 56 -6.63 5.40 0.20
C THR A 56 -7.85 5.48 1.11
N CYS A 57 -8.89 6.21 0.72
CA CYS A 57 -10.13 6.29 1.49
C CYS A 57 -11.30 6.71 0.61
N ASN A 58 -12.53 6.63 1.12
CA ASN A 58 -13.74 6.93 0.35
C ASN A 58 -13.96 8.43 0.12
N SER A 59 -13.53 9.26 1.06
CA SER A 59 -13.98 10.66 1.17
C SER A 59 -12.98 11.70 0.70
N CYS A 60 -11.71 11.33 0.50
CA CYS A 60 -10.70 12.26 0.00
C CYS A 60 -10.89 12.52 -1.51
N PRO A 61 -11.09 13.78 -1.95
CA PRO A 61 -11.27 14.07 -3.38
C PRO A 61 -10.13 13.56 -4.27
N PHE A 62 -8.90 13.60 -3.78
CA PHE A 62 -7.76 13.04 -4.51
C PHE A 62 -7.83 11.52 -4.62
N ALA A 63 -8.20 10.82 -3.54
CA ALA A 63 -8.37 9.37 -3.57
C ALA A 63 -9.48 8.96 -4.55
N VAL A 64 -10.60 9.66 -4.52
CA VAL A 64 -11.75 9.44 -5.42
C VAL A 64 -11.36 9.59 -6.90
N LYS A 65 -10.53 10.58 -7.24
CA LYS A 65 -10.05 10.78 -8.63
C LYS A 65 -9.18 9.63 -9.14
N TYR A 66 -8.54 8.89 -8.24
CA TYR A 66 -7.68 7.75 -8.61
C TYR A 66 -8.40 6.41 -8.68
N GLU A 67 -9.65 6.27 -8.23
CA GLU A 67 -10.35 4.98 -8.16
C GLU A 67 -10.39 4.22 -9.48
N ASP A 68 -10.75 4.91 -10.57
CA ASP A 68 -10.84 4.29 -11.89
C ASP A 68 -9.46 3.91 -12.43
N ARG A 69 -8.41 4.72 -12.13
CA ARG A 69 -7.01 4.39 -12.47
C ARG A 69 -6.49 3.20 -11.66
N LEU A 70 -6.83 3.10 -10.37
CA LEU A 70 -6.48 1.94 -9.54
C LEU A 70 -7.17 0.67 -10.05
N ASN A 71 -8.45 0.75 -10.46
CA ASN A 71 -9.15 -0.36 -11.08
C ASN A 71 -8.49 -0.79 -12.40
N ALA A 72 -8.17 0.17 -13.27
CA ALA A 72 -7.49 -0.12 -14.53
C ALA A 72 -6.10 -0.74 -14.27
N PHE A 73 -5.35 -0.19 -13.31
CA PHE A 73 -4.07 -0.75 -12.88
C PHE A 73 -4.21 -2.20 -12.41
N ALA A 74 -5.14 -2.47 -11.49
CA ALA A 74 -5.34 -3.82 -10.96
C ALA A 74 -5.68 -4.82 -12.06
N LYS A 75 -6.58 -4.46 -13.01
CA LYS A 75 -6.92 -5.30 -14.17
C LYS A 75 -5.70 -5.62 -15.05
N ASN A 76 -4.83 -4.64 -15.27
CA ASN A 76 -3.70 -4.76 -16.19
C ASN A 76 -2.48 -5.43 -15.56
N TYR A 77 -2.27 -5.29 -14.24
CA TYR A 77 -1.04 -5.69 -13.58
C TYR A 77 -1.16 -6.95 -12.73
N THR A 78 -2.38 -7.34 -12.29
CA THR A 78 -2.56 -8.60 -11.53
C THR A 78 -2.12 -9.82 -12.33
N SER A 79 -2.44 -9.88 -13.63
CA SER A 79 -1.99 -10.96 -14.52
C SER A 79 -0.48 -10.97 -14.75
N LYS A 80 0.19 -9.84 -14.56
CA LYS A 80 1.65 -9.71 -14.62
C LYS A 80 2.32 -10.07 -13.28
N GLY A 81 1.53 -10.34 -12.23
CA GLY A 81 2.01 -10.74 -10.90
C GLY A 81 2.18 -9.58 -9.92
N TYR A 82 1.70 -8.38 -10.23
CA TYR A 82 1.70 -7.25 -9.29
C TYR A 82 0.33 -7.12 -8.63
N ILE A 83 0.27 -7.35 -7.33
CA ILE A 83 -0.97 -7.37 -6.56
C ILE A 83 -1.20 -6.02 -5.92
N LEU A 84 -2.31 -5.35 -6.29
CA LEU A 84 -2.73 -4.12 -5.64
C LEU A 84 -3.56 -4.47 -4.40
N ILE A 85 -3.19 -3.89 -3.24
CA ILE A 85 -3.96 -3.95 -1.99
C ILE A 85 -4.19 -2.51 -1.53
N ALA A 86 -5.46 -2.09 -1.53
CA ALA A 86 -5.86 -0.78 -1.05
C ALA A 86 -6.19 -0.85 0.45
N ILE A 87 -5.64 0.08 1.23
CA ILE A 87 -5.83 0.14 2.68
C ILE A 87 -6.47 1.48 3.04
N ASN A 88 -7.63 1.43 3.70
CA ASN A 88 -8.20 2.62 4.33
C ASN A 88 -7.61 2.78 5.74
N PRO A 89 -6.84 3.86 6.00
CA PRO A 89 -6.21 4.10 7.29
C PRO A 89 -7.02 5.03 8.19
N ASN A 90 -8.14 5.58 7.72
CA ASN A 90 -8.87 6.63 8.43
C ASN A 90 -9.73 6.06 9.56
N ASP A 91 -9.69 6.72 10.72
CA ASP A 91 -10.56 6.40 11.85
C ASP A 91 -11.99 6.88 11.56
N ALA A 92 -12.97 5.97 11.64
CA ALA A 92 -14.38 6.26 11.36
C ALA A 92 -15.00 7.20 12.40
N SER A 93 -14.46 7.30 13.62
CA SER A 93 -14.94 8.26 14.60
C SER A 93 -14.55 9.70 14.25
N VAL A 94 -13.47 9.86 13.48
CA VAL A 94 -12.99 11.16 12.97
C VAL A 94 -13.60 11.48 11.60
N LYS A 95 -13.79 10.44 10.78
CA LYS A 95 -14.32 10.57 9.42
C LYS A 95 -15.34 9.45 9.11
N PRO A 96 -16.60 9.61 9.51
CA PRO A 96 -17.63 8.57 9.36
C PRO A 96 -17.85 8.08 7.92
N GLU A 97 -17.56 8.90 6.92
CA GLU A 97 -17.64 8.54 5.51
C GLU A 97 -16.60 7.49 5.09
N ASP A 98 -15.59 7.27 5.92
CA ASP A 98 -14.54 6.28 5.72
C ASP A 98 -14.75 5.02 6.58
N SER A 99 -15.97 4.81 7.15
CA SER A 99 -16.29 3.61 7.91
C SER A 99 -16.28 2.34 7.03
N PHE A 100 -16.14 1.18 7.68
CA PHE A 100 -16.08 -0.11 6.99
C PHE A 100 -17.33 -0.37 6.13
N GLU A 101 -18.51 -0.03 6.62
CA GLU A 101 -19.77 -0.15 5.87
C GLU A 101 -19.77 0.76 4.63
N LYS A 102 -19.24 1.96 4.74
CA LYS A 102 -19.11 2.87 3.61
C LYS A 102 -18.07 2.39 2.60
N MET A 103 -16.99 1.74 3.06
CA MET A 103 -16.01 1.08 2.17
C MET A 103 -16.70 -0.04 1.36
N GLN A 104 -17.56 -0.86 1.99
CA GLN A 104 -18.31 -1.92 1.29
C GLN A 104 -19.22 -1.34 0.20
N VAL A 105 -19.95 -0.28 0.51
CA VAL A 105 -20.81 0.42 -0.47
C VAL A 105 -19.95 0.95 -1.61
N ARG A 106 -18.85 1.66 -1.30
CA ARG A 106 -17.98 2.28 -2.29
C ARG A 106 -17.35 1.25 -3.22
N ALA A 107 -16.81 0.15 -2.66
CA ALA A 107 -16.21 -0.92 -3.44
C ALA A 107 -17.20 -1.57 -4.41
N LYS A 108 -18.45 -1.73 -3.99
CA LYS A 108 -19.55 -2.26 -4.85
C LYS A 108 -19.90 -1.28 -5.96
N GLU A 109 -20.13 0.00 -5.63
CA GLU A 109 -20.49 1.04 -6.60
C GLU A 109 -19.41 1.22 -7.66
N LYS A 110 -18.16 1.22 -7.24
CA LYS A 110 -17.00 1.40 -8.11
C LYS A 110 -16.46 0.11 -8.72
N GLN A 111 -17.07 -1.02 -8.38
CA GLN A 111 -16.68 -2.34 -8.90
C GLN A 111 -15.18 -2.60 -8.72
N PHE A 112 -14.64 -2.38 -7.50
CA PHE A 112 -13.23 -2.60 -7.24
C PHE A 112 -12.83 -4.05 -7.51
N THR A 113 -11.76 -4.22 -8.30
CA THR A 113 -11.23 -5.53 -8.72
C THR A 113 -10.03 -5.96 -7.87
N PHE A 114 -9.75 -5.24 -6.80
CA PHE A 114 -8.64 -5.44 -5.87
C PHE A 114 -9.13 -5.48 -4.42
N PRO A 115 -8.40 -6.12 -3.51
CA PRO A 115 -8.72 -6.08 -2.08
C PRO A 115 -8.73 -4.64 -1.55
N TYR A 116 -9.82 -4.27 -0.88
CA TYR A 116 -9.93 -3.01 -0.15
C TYR A 116 -10.10 -3.33 1.32
N VAL A 117 -9.05 -3.10 2.11
CA VAL A 117 -8.93 -3.53 3.50
C VAL A 117 -8.93 -2.35 4.47
N TYR A 118 -9.31 -2.60 5.73
CA TYR A 118 -9.44 -1.56 6.73
C TYR A 118 -8.35 -1.70 7.81
N ASP A 119 -7.53 -0.65 7.98
CA ASP A 119 -6.58 -0.54 9.10
C ASP A 119 -7.28 0.05 10.34
N GLU A 120 -8.31 -0.66 10.83
CA GLU A 120 -9.19 -0.23 11.92
C GLU A 120 -8.40 0.17 13.18
N LYS A 121 -7.31 -0.54 13.47
CA LYS A 121 -6.47 -0.28 14.64
C LYS A 121 -5.41 0.78 14.38
N GLN A 122 -5.30 1.27 13.16
CA GLN A 122 -4.31 2.24 12.74
C GLN A 122 -2.86 1.82 13.09
N THR A 123 -2.55 0.55 12.90
CA THR A 123 -1.23 -0.02 13.20
C THR A 123 -0.34 -0.14 11.97
N ILE A 124 -0.93 -0.14 10.77
CA ILE A 124 -0.19 -0.39 9.52
C ILE A 124 0.28 0.90 8.88
N TYR A 125 -0.59 1.91 8.74
CA TYR A 125 -0.19 3.16 8.09
C TYR A 125 1.01 3.86 8.76
N PRO A 126 1.18 3.84 10.12
CA PRO A 126 2.35 4.46 10.74
C PRO A 126 3.65 3.69 10.46
N GLN A 127 3.58 2.34 10.38
CA GLN A 127 4.73 1.50 10.02
C GLN A 127 5.24 1.81 8.61
N TYR A 128 4.30 2.02 7.67
CA TYR A 128 4.63 2.43 6.31
C TYR A 128 5.12 3.88 6.22
N GLY A 129 4.81 4.71 7.21
CA GLY A 129 5.04 6.17 7.14
C GLY A 129 4.06 6.85 6.19
N ALA A 130 2.89 6.26 5.96
CA ALA A 130 1.87 6.86 5.12
C ALA A 130 1.28 8.10 5.81
N THR A 131 1.16 9.19 5.06
CA THR A 131 0.71 10.49 5.59
C THR A 131 -0.47 11.06 4.82
N LYS A 132 -0.74 10.52 3.64
CA LYS A 132 -1.76 11.02 2.70
C LYS A 132 -2.64 9.89 2.20
N THR A 133 -3.79 10.26 1.63
CA THR A 133 -4.62 9.41 0.79
C THR A 133 -4.89 10.13 -0.55
N PRO A 134 -4.43 9.58 -1.71
CA PRO A 134 -3.66 8.34 -1.84
C PRO A 134 -2.18 8.49 -1.47
N HIS A 135 -1.54 7.38 -1.04
CA HIS A 135 -0.10 7.24 -0.86
C HIS A 135 0.31 5.83 -1.26
N ILE A 136 1.22 5.68 -2.21
CA ILE A 136 1.57 4.42 -2.87
C ILE A 136 2.91 3.92 -2.39
N PHE A 137 3.00 2.60 -2.20
CA PHE A 137 4.21 1.86 -1.89
C PHE A 137 4.31 0.66 -2.84
N LEU A 138 5.33 0.64 -3.69
CA LEU A 138 5.66 -0.53 -4.50
C LEU A 138 6.69 -1.38 -3.77
N LEU A 139 6.38 -2.65 -3.62
CA LEU A 139 7.23 -3.65 -2.99
C LEU A 139 7.57 -4.75 -4.01
N ASP A 140 8.76 -5.31 -3.92
CA ASP A 140 9.09 -6.52 -4.68
C ASP A 140 8.50 -7.78 -4.02
N LYS A 141 8.76 -8.96 -4.59
CA LYS A 141 8.28 -10.26 -4.10
C LYS A 141 8.73 -10.59 -2.66
N ASN A 142 9.83 -10.00 -2.21
CA ASN A 142 10.38 -10.17 -0.88
C ASN A 142 9.90 -9.07 0.08
N ARG A 143 8.95 -8.25 -0.36
CA ARG A 143 8.42 -7.08 0.35
C ARG A 143 9.46 -5.98 0.57
N VAL A 144 10.53 -5.94 -0.21
CA VAL A 144 11.46 -4.82 -0.19
C VAL A 144 10.79 -3.63 -0.87
N VAL A 145 10.73 -2.51 -0.19
CA VAL A 145 10.18 -1.25 -0.72
C VAL A 145 11.05 -0.75 -1.86
N LYS A 146 10.47 -0.53 -3.02
CA LYS A 146 11.16 -0.10 -4.23
C LYS A 146 10.77 1.31 -4.68
N TYR A 147 9.52 1.71 -4.39
CA TYR A 147 9.05 3.05 -4.70
C TYR A 147 8.03 3.51 -3.67
N ILE A 148 8.04 4.81 -3.35
CA ILE A 148 7.09 5.47 -2.45
C ILE A 148 6.65 6.79 -3.08
N GLY A 149 5.32 7.07 -3.14
CA GLY A 149 4.85 8.38 -3.57
C GLY A 149 3.48 8.44 -4.21
N ALA A 150 3.38 9.17 -5.32
CA ALA A 150 2.16 9.29 -6.13
C ALA A 150 2.07 8.18 -7.19
N MET A 151 0.89 7.98 -7.75
CA MET A 151 0.70 7.07 -8.89
C MET A 151 1.28 7.65 -10.17
N ASP A 152 1.01 8.94 -10.38
CA ASP A 152 1.42 9.71 -11.54
C ASP A 152 1.56 11.21 -11.17
N ASP A 153 1.86 12.06 -12.14
CA ASP A 153 2.07 13.50 -11.97
C ASP A 153 0.80 14.34 -12.07
N ASN A 154 -0.37 13.74 -12.39
CA ASN A 154 -1.61 14.49 -12.58
C ASN A 154 -2.82 13.79 -11.96
N ALA A 155 -3.20 14.25 -10.74
CA ALA A 155 -4.38 13.72 -10.06
C ALA A 155 -5.70 14.16 -10.71
N ASP A 156 -5.71 15.29 -11.39
CA ASP A 156 -6.94 15.91 -11.89
C ASP A 156 -7.42 15.30 -13.20
N ASP A 157 -6.50 15.01 -14.10
CA ASP A 157 -6.81 14.54 -15.45
C ASP A 157 -5.86 13.42 -15.89
N ALA A 158 -6.42 12.23 -16.11
CA ALA A 158 -5.66 11.04 -16.52
C ALA A 158 -5.06 11.18 -17.93
N GLU A 159 -5.69 11.98 -18.81
CA GLU A 159 -5.21 12.19 -20.19
C GLU A 159 -4.02 13.16 -20.24
N MET A 160 -3.89 13.99 -19.20
CA MET A 160 -2.79 14.96 -19.07
C MET A 160 -1.59 14.41 -18.27
N VAL A 161 -1.61 13.12 -17.90
CA VAL A 161 -0.49 12.46 -17.24
C VAL A 161 0.70 12.37 -18.19
N LYS A 162 1.83 12.94 -17.76
CA LYS A 162 3.12 12.88 -18.47
C LYS A 162 4.05 11.84 -17.86
N GLU A 163 4.02 11.72 -16.51
CA GLU A 163 4.88 10.81 -15.77
C GLU A 163 4.04 9.79 -15.00
N ARG A 164 4.15 8.54 -15.39
CA ARG A 164 3.47 7.38 -14.76
C ARG A 164 4.40 6.74 -13.73
N TYR A 165 4.61 7.41 -12.61
CA TYR A 165 5.65 7.03 -11.63
C TYR A 165 5.57 5.56 -11.20
N LEU A 166 4.37 5.06 -10.85
CA LEU A 166 4.19 3.67 -10.42
C LEU A 166 4.50 2.68 -11.55
N GLU A 167 3.98 2.93 -12.75
CA GLU A 167 4.19 2.06 -13.91
C GLU A 167 5.67 2.06 -14.31
N ASN A 168 6.32 3.22 -14.36
CA ASN A 168 7.75 3.36 -14.65
C ASN A 168 8.60 2.62 -13.62
N ALA A 169 8.21 2.67 -12.33
CA ALA A 169 8.90 1.94 -11.27
C ALA A 169 8.77 0.41 -11.45
N ILE A 170 7.60 -0.08 -11.84
CA ILE A 170 7.40 -1.50 -12.13
C ILE A 170 8.24 -1.93 -13.35
N GLU A 171 8.24 -1.13 -14.42
CA GLU A 171 9.05 -1.43 -15.61
C GLU A 171 10.55 -1.49 -15.28
N ALA A 172 11.04 -0.62 -14.40
CA ALA A 172 12.42 -0.67 -13.92
C ALA A 172 12.70 -2.00 -13.21
N LEU A 173 11.82 -2.42 -12.30
CA LEU A 173 11.96 -3.70 -11.60
C LEU A 173 11.96 -4.90 -12.54
N GLU A 174 11.09 -4.90 -13.57
CA GLU A 174 11.05 -5.99 -14.56
C GLU A 174 12.34 -6.07 -15.39
N LYS A 175 13.04 -4.95 -15.54
CA LYS A 175 14.36 -4.87 -16.19
C LYS A 175 15.53 -5.14 -15.23
N GLY A 176 15.24 -5.39 -13.94
CA GLY A 176 16.28 -5.58 -12.92
C GLY A 176 17.01 -4.29 -12.54
N ILE A 177 16.39 -3.13 -12.74
CA ILE A 177 16.94 -1.80 -12.45
C ILE A 177 16.17 -1.18 -11.28
N GLU A 178 16.86 -0.48 -10.39
CA GLU A 178 16.19 0.27 -9.31
C GLU A 178 15.41 1.47 -9.89
N PRO A 179 14.17 1.71 -9.41
CA PRO A 179 13.36 2.83 -9.89
C PRO A 179 14.02 4.19 -9.66
N THR A 180 13.93 5.06 -10.65
CA THR A 180 14.42 6.44 -10.56
C THR A 180 13.36 7.39 -11.14
N PRO A 181 12.75 8.26 -10.32
CA PRO A 181 12.96 8.41 -8.86
C PRO A 181 12.38 7.25 -8.05
N ALA A 182 13.05 6.85 -6.96
CA ALA A 182 12.52 5.85 -6.00
C ALA A 182 11.49 6.47 -5.04
N THR A 183 11.39 7.79 -4.97
CA THR A 183 10.41 8.51 -4.18
C THR A 183 9.87 9.73 -4.91
N THR A 184 8.56 9.97 -4.78
CA THR A 184 7.91 11.22 -5.22
C THR A 184 7.01 11.76 -4.10
N LYS A 185 6.53 12.97 -4.24
CA LYS A 185 5.63 13.58 -3.27
C LYS A 185 4.23 12.98 -3.40
N ALA A 186 3.71 12.33 -2.37
CA ALA A 186 2.30 11.96 -2.31
C ALA A 186 1.43 13.22 -2.19
N ILE A 187 0.41 13.33 -3.05
CA ILE A 187 -0.53 14.44 -3.06
C ILE A 187 -1.90 13.92 -2.66
N GLY A 188 -2.50 14.53 -1.63
CA GLY A 188 -3.78 14.06 -1.11
C GLY A 188 -4.12 14.65 0.25
N CYS A 189 -5.24 14.17 0.81
CA CYS A 189 -5.68 14.55 2.16
C CYS A 189 -4.82 13.86 3.21
N SER A 190 -4.63 14.53 4.35
CA SER A 190 -3.97 13.89 5.50
C SER A 190 -4.82 12.75 6.07
N ILE A 191 -4.18 11.66 6.47
CA ILE A 191 -4.83 10.54 7.17
C ILE A 191 -5.51 11.05 8.44
N LYS A 192 -6.71 10.54 8.73
CA LYS A 192 -7.52 10.89 9.89
C LYS A 192 -7.19 9.92 11.03
N ALA A 193 -6.18 10.30 11.80
CA ALA A 193 -5.79 9.52 12.97
C ALA A 193 -6.83 9.64 14.09
N LYS A 194 -7.01 8.53 14.83
CA LYS A 194 -7.80 8.52 16.07
C LYS A 194 -7.27 9.56 17.04
N LYS A 195 -8.16 10.35 17.60
CA LYS A 195 -7.76 11.28 18.67
C LYS A 195 -7.45 10.46 19.92
N LEU A 196 -6.24 10.61 20.43
CA LEU A 196 -5.91 10.12 21.78
C LEU A 196 -6.72 10.98 22.77
N GLY A 197 -7.59 10.32 23.52
CA GLY A 197 -8.36 10.96 24.59
C GLY A 197 -7.48 11.41 25.75
#